data_c3bf492e3edf004290193f5fd5096018
#
_entry.id   c3bf492e3edf004290193f5fd5096018
#
_cell.length_a   1.000
_cell.length_b   1.000
_cell.length_c   1.000
_cell.angle_alpha   90.00
_cell.angle_beta   90.00
_cell.angle_gamma   90.00
#
_symmetry.space_group_name_H-M   'P 1'
#
loop_
_entity.id
_entity.type
_entity.pdbx_description
1 polymer ?
#
loop_
_entity_poly.entity_id
_entity_poly.type
_entity_poly.pdbx_seq_one_letter_code
_entity_poly.pdbx_strand_id
1 'polypeptide(L)'
;LPVYAGRLPNLLLNYLTTWQSNGAWAVPVVVYGNRSYGNALVELYDILRYRGFHPIAAAAFVGQHSFTTRLATGRPDREDLEKAEQFSAEIVRRILQPGEFTGIKIPGQGAPDYGGYYKPKGRDEEVVNFLKAKPVTTDACIDCRRCAKVCPMGAIRQDHPSEVSGICIKCNACVKQCPV
;
A
#
# COMPACT_ATOMS: atom_id res chain seq x y z
N LEU A 1 -0.57 -2.20 5.31
CA LEU A 1 -1.16 -1.30 4.31
C LEU A 1 -0.23 -1.11 3.11
N PRO A 2 -0.74 -0.83 1.90
CA PRO A 2 0.10 -0.51 0.74
C PRO A 2 0.69 0.91 0.86
N VAL A 3 1.83 1.11 0.18
CA VAL A 3 2.46 2.43 0.05
C VAL A 3 2.15 3.03 -1.33
N TYR A 4 1.57 4.22 -1.35
CA TYR A 4 1.29 4.97 -2.57
C TYR A 4 2.11 6.27 -2.58
N ALA A 5 3.08 6.33 -3.50
CA ALA A 5 3.97 7.49 -3.63
C ALA A 5 4.68 7.91 -2.33
N GLY A 6 5.10 6.94 -1.53
CA GLY A 6 5.82 7.18 -0.26
C GLY A 6 4.92 7.53 0.93
N ARG A 7 3.59 7.46 0.77
CA ARG A 7 2.59 7.76 1.81
C ARG A 7 1.56 6.64 1.92
N LEU A 8 0.75 6.66 2.97
CA LEU A 8 -0.46 5.84 3.02
C LEU A 8 -1.45 6.29 1.93
N PRO A 9 -2.26 5.37 1.37
CA PRO A 9 -3.31 5.78 0.43
C PRO A 9 -4.27 6.80 1.07
N ASN A 10 -4.42 7.96 0.46
CA ASN A 10 -5.27 9.05 0.99
C ASN A 10 -6.72 8.63 1.25
N LEU A 11 -7.24 7.69 0.45
CA LEU A 11 -8.60 7.14 0.65
C LEU A 11 -8.75 6.36 1.96
N LEU A 12 -7.65 5.83 2.52
CA LEU A 12 -7.67 5.08 3.77
C LEU A 12 -7.55 5.99 5.00
N LEU A 13 -7.04 7.21 4.86
CA LEU A 13 -6.77 8.08 6.00
C LEU A 13 -8.05 8.36 6.80
N ASN A 14 -9.15 8.69 6.14
CA ASN A 14 -10.43 8.92 6.82
C ASN A 14 -10.91 7.70 7.62
N TYR A 15 -10.70 6.49 7.07
CA TYR A 15 -11.04 5.26 7.77
C TYR A 15 -10.11 5.01 8.95
N LEU A 16 -8.80 5.14 8.79
CA LEU A 16 -7.83 4.95 9.87
C LEU A 16 -8.05 5.93 11.03
N THR A 17 -8.51 7.14 10.73
CA THR A 17 -8.80 8.15 11.75
C THR A 17 -10.08 7.89 12.53
N THR A 18 -10.93 6.93 12.12
CA THR A 18 -12.08 6.48 12.94
C THR A 18 -11.71 5.43 13.98
N TRP A 19 -10.53 4.81 13.86
CA TRP A 19 -10.09 3.80 14.80
C TRP A 19 -9.85 4.42 16.18
N GLN A 20 -10.16 3.66 17.20
CA GLN A 20 -9.89 4.03 18.60
C GLN A 20 -9.48 2.77 19.37
N SER A 21 -8.57 2.95 20.30
CA SER A 21 -8.11 1.89 21.19
C SER A 21 -7.87 2.44 22.59
N ASN A 22 -7.99 1.57 23.56
CA ASN A 22 -7.62 1.82 24.94
C ASN A 22 -6.38 0.98 25.30
N GLY A 23 -5.27 1.25 24.58
CA GLY A 23 -3.98 0.64 24.89
C GLY A 23 -3.73 -0.70 24.20
N ALA A 24 -4.51 -1.11 23.19
CA ALA A 24 -4.23 -2.34 22.46
C ALA A 24 -2.88 -2.29 21.75
N TRP A 25 -2.16 -3.39 21.75
CA TRP A 25 -0.93 -3.51 20.99
C TRP A 25 -1.19 -3.47 19.49
N ALA A 26 -0.27 -2.84 18.76
CA ALA A 26 -0.34 -2.73 17.32
C ALA A 26 1.00 -3.00 16.67
N VAL A 27 0.96 -3.51 15.46
CA VAL A 27 2.14 -3.70 14.61
C VAL A 27 1.88 -3.02 13.27
N PRO A 28 2.29 -1.75 13.09
CA PRO A 28 2.22 -1.10 11.80
C PRO A 28 3.11 -1.80 10.78
N VAL A 29 2.49 -2.26 9.70
CA VAL A 29 3.17 -2.90 8.58
C VAL A 29 2.77 -2.24 7.29
N VAL A 30 3.75 -1.88 6.47
CA VAL A 30 3.53 -1.37 5.12
C VAL A 30 4.19 -2.28 4.08
N VAL A 31 3.57 -2.38 2.91
CA VAL A 31 4.12 -3.12 1.76
C VAL A 31 4.34 -2.15 0.60
N TYR A 32 5.52 -2.19 0.01
CA TYR A 32 5.91 -1.26 -1.04
C TYR A 32 6.61 -1.95 -2.21
N GLY A 33 6.61 -1.29 -3.37
CA GLY A 33 7.14 -1.82 -4.63
C GLY A 33 8.65 -1.64 -4.82
N ASN A 34 9.46 -1.71 -3.75
CA ASN A 34 10.92 -1.63 -3.75
C ASN A 34 11.53 -0.35 -4.37
N ARG A 35 10.77 0.73 -4.45
CA ARG A 35 11.31 2.04 -4.82
C ARG A 35 11.68 2.84 -3.56
N SER A 36 10.69 3.10 -2.73
CA SER A 36 10.80 3.69 -1.39
C SER A 36 9.46 3.56 -0.69
N TYR A 37 9.46 3.28 0.59
CA TYR A 37 8.24 3.39 1.39
C TYR A 37 8.03 4.81 1.97
N GLY A 38 9.01 5.72 1.77
CA GLY A 38 8.92 7.11 2.20
C GLY A 38 8.50 7.25 3.66
N ASN A 39 7.48 8.05 3.89
CA ASN A 39 6.94 8.31 5.23
C ASN A 39 5.72 7.43 5.60
N ALA A 40 5.33 6.47 4.74
CA ALA A 40 4.12 5.67 4.97
C ALA A 40 4.14 4.88 6.28
N LEU A 41 5.31 4.34 6.68
CA LEU A 41 5.42 3.58 7.93
C LEU A 41 5.29 4.47 9.16
N VAL A 42 5.97 5.61 9.17
CA VAL A 42 5.88 6.56 10.29
C VAL A 42 4.49 7.19 10.38
N GLU A 43 3.88 7.52 9.26
CA GLU A 43 2.51 8.02 9.20
C GLU A 43 1.52 7.01 9.82
N LEU A 44 1.61 5.72 9.47
CA LEU A 44 0.78 4.68 10.06
C LEU A 44 1.03 4.53 11.56
N TYR A 45 2.29 4.54 11.95
CA TYR A 45 2.71 4.45 13.36
C TYR A 45 2.12 5.60 14.19
N ASP A 46 2.25 6.83 13.72
CA ASP A 46 1.75 8.02 14.44
C ASP A 46 0.22 8.04 14.50
N ILE A 47 -0.47 7.66 13.42
CA ILE A 47 -1.93 7.50 13.43
C ILE A 47 -2.35 6.51 14.51
N LEU A 48 -1.73 5.32 14.56
CA LEU A 48 -2.07 4.30 15.55
C LEU A 48 -1.82 4.82 16.98
N ARG A 49 -0.68 5.44 17.23
CA ARG A 49 -0.40 6.05 18.54
C ARG A 49 -1.42 7.11 18.93
N TYR A 50 -1.73 8.02 18.01
CA TYR A 50 -2.71 9.07 18.25
C TYR A 50 -4.10 8.51 18.54
N ARG A 51 -4.42 7.33 18.02
CA ARG A 51 -5.68 6.60 18.22
C ARG A 51 -5.67 5.68 19.44
N GLY A 52 -4.69 5.79 20.31
CA GLY A 52 -4.61 5.08 21.60
C GLY A 52 -4.07 3.66 21.51
N PHE A 53 -3.47 3.26 20.38
CA PHE A 53 -2.76 1.99 20.26
C PHE A 53 -1.32 2.10 20.79
N HIS A 54 -0.76 0.97 21.20
CA HIS A 54 0.66 0.82 21.56
C HIS A 54 1.40 0.02 20.48
N PRO A 55 2.12 0.68 19.55
CA PRO A 55 2.94 -0.04 18.57
C PRO A 55 4.13 -0.72 19.26
N ILE A 56 4.20 -2.06 19.15
CA ILE A 56 5.24 -2.91 19.76
C ILE A 56 6.31 -3.37 18.77
N ALA A 57 6.03 -3.30 17.48
CA ALA A 57 6.95 -3.56 16.38
C ALA A 57 6.48 -2.79 15.15
N ALA A 58 7.34 -2.61 14.15
CA ALA A 58 6.98 -2.00 12.87
C ALA A 58 7.82 -2.59 11.75
N ALA A 59 7.25 -2.74 10.55
CA ALA A 59 7.98 -3.26 9.40
C ALA A 59 7.52 -2.66 8.07
N ALA A 60 8.46 -2.63 7.10
CA ALA A 60 8.18 -2.36 5.70
C ALA A 60 8.65 -3.55 4.86
N PHE A 61 7.73 -4.25 4.20
CA PHE A 61 8.03 -5.40 3.35
C PHE A 61 7.96 -5.06 1.87
N VAL A 62 8.79 -5.72 1.09
CA VAL A 62 8.83 -5.56 -0.36
C VAL A 62 7.76 -6.43 -1.01
N GLY A 63 7.06 -5.85 -1.99
CA GLY A 63 6.21 -6.57 -2.94
C GLY A 63 6.52 -6.13 -4.36
N GLN A 64 6.05 -6.87 -5.34
CA GLN A 64 6.24 -6.50 -6.74
C GLN A 64 5.63 -5.13 -7.03
N HIS A 65 6.40 -4.27 -7.70
CA HIS A 65 5.94 -2.92 -8.05
C HIS A 65 4.69 -2.94 -8.94
N SER A 66 3.68 -2.12 -8.64
CA SER A 66 2.38 -2.17 -9.33
C SER A 66 2.45 -1.66 -10.77
N PHE A 67 3.28 -0.65 -11.09
CA PHE A 67 3.34 -0.01 -12.40
C PHE A 67 4.42 -0.55 -13.34
N THR A 68 5.33 -1.40 -12.85
CA THR A 68 6.43 -1.92 -13.67
C THR A 68 6.78 -3.34 -13.29
N THR A 69 7.23 -4.10 -14.27
CA THR A 69 7.82 -5.43 -14.08
C THR A 69 9.33 -5.39 -13.86
N ARG A 70 9.94 -4.19 -13.87
CA ARG A 70 11.39 -4.01 -13.71
C ARG A 70 11.85 -3.90 -12.25
N LEU A 71 10.92 -3.59 -11.34
CA LEU A 71 11.21 -3.44 -9.90
C LEU A 71 10.52 -4.54 -9.11
N ALA A 72 11.30 -5.23 -8.30
CA ALA A 72 10.84 -6.28 -7.39
C ALA A 72 10.01 -7.36 -8.09
N THR A 73 10.38 -7.73 -9.31
CA THR A 73 9.73 -8.83 -10.05
C THR A 73 9.89 -10.13 -9.27
N GLY A 74 8.78 -10.85 -9.10
CA GLY A 74 8.74 -12.09 -8.34
C GLY A 74 8.78 -11.90 -6.81
N ARG A 75 8.70 -10.64 -6.30
CA ARG A 75 8.64 -10.38 -4.86
C ARG A 75 7.18 -10.31 -4.35
N PRO A 76 6.89 -10.79 -3.12
CA PRO A 76 7.85 -11.37 -2.17
C PRO A 76 8.38 -12.72 -2.66
N ASP A 77 9.66 -12.94 -2.50
CA ASP A 77 10.31 -14.22 -2.71
C ASP A 77 10.47 -14.99 -1.39
N ARG A 78 11.19 -16.13 -1.44
CA ARG A 78 11.40 -16.97 -0.26
C ARG A 78 12.12 -16.22 0.86
N GLU A 79 13.14 -15.43 0.53
CA GLU A 79 13.89 -14.66 1.51
C GLU A 79 13.03 -13.60 2.19
N ASP A 80 12.13 -12.96 1.45
CA ASP A 80 11.17 -12.00 2.02
C ASP A 80 10.20 -12.66 3.01
N LEU A 81 9.71 -13.86 2.65
CA LEU A 81 8.82 -14.63 3.52
C LEU A 81 9.53 -15.07 4.78
N GLU A 82 10.76 -15.57 4.68
CA GLU A 82 11.58 -15.93 5.82
C GLU A 82 11.83 -14.73 6.76
N LYS A 83 12.08 -13.53 6.22
CA LYS A 83 12.18 -12.29 7.02
C LYS A 83 10.85 -11.94 7.72
N ALA A 84 9.72 -12.14 7.05
CA ALA A 84 8.42 -11.91 7.66
C ALA A 84 8.11 -12.89 8.78
N GLU A 85 8.50 -14.16 8.62
CA GLU A 85 8.40 -15.18 9.67
C GLU A 85 9.28 -14.86 10.87
N GLN A 86 10.54 -14.49 10.65
CA GLN A 86 11.46 -14.05 11.70
C GLN A 86 10.93 -12.83 12.46
N PHE A 87 10.38 -11.86 11.74
CA PHE A 87 9.75 -10.70 12.33
C PHE A 87 8.55 -11.07 13.21
N SER A 88 7.71 -11.99 12.75
CA SER A 88 6.56 -12.45 13.53
C SER A 88 7.00 -13.24 14.79
N ALA A 89 8.02 -14.08 14.69
CA ALA A 89 8.57 -14.80 15.83
C ALA A 89 9.14 -13.85 16.89
N GLU A 90 9.82 -12.78 16.46
CA GLU A 90 10.33 -11.75 17.36
C GLU A 90 9.21 -11.00 18.09
N ILE A 91 8.09 -10.72 17.42
CA ILE A 91 6.91 -10.12 18.05
C ILE A 91 6.35 -11.06 19.12
N VAL A 92 6.16 -12.34 18.80
CA VAL A 92 5.67 -13.33 19.76
C VAL A 92 6.61 -13.44 20.96
N ARG A 93 7.92 -13.47 20.72
CA ARG A 93 8.91 -13.50 21.81
C ARG A 93 8.79 -12.30 22.73
N ARG A 94 8.61 -11.09 22.17
CA ARG A 94 8.42 -9.85 22.95
C ARG A 94 7.14 -9.89 23.77
N ILE A 95 6.05 -10.39 23.20
CA ILE A 95 4.75 -10.47 23.88
C ILE A 95 4.82 -11.45 25.06
N LEU A 96 5.57 -12.54 24.93
CA LEU A 96 5.68 -13.58 25.96
C LEU A 96 6.71 -13.26 27.05
N GLN A 97 7.60 -12.29 26.83
CA GLN A 97 8.56 -11.89 27.86
C GLN A 97 7.93 -10.89 28.85
N PRO A 98 8.00 -11.16 30.16
CA PRO A 98 7.57 -10.19 31.15
C PRO A 98 8.52 -8.97 31.14
N GLY A 99 7.98 -7.80 30.87
CA GLY A 99 8.72 -6.55 30.87
C GLY A 99 7.84 -5.38 30.42
N GLU A 100 8.22 -4.19 30.81
CA GLU A 100 7.57 -2.99 30.28
C GLU A 100 7.93 -2.82 28.80
N PHE A 101 6.91 -2.79 27.94
CA PHE A 101 7.09 -2.38 26.56
C PHE A 101 7.42 -0.88 26.52
N THR A 102 8.69 -0.56 26.52
CA THR A 102 9.13 0.76 26.07
C THR A 102 8.84 0.86 24.59
N GLY A 103 8.03 1.85 24.17
CA GLY A 103 7.62 2.01 22.79
C GLY A 103 8.81 1.97 21.81
N ILE A 104 8.59 1.40 20.65
CA ILE A 104 9.60 1.36 19.57
C ILE A 104 9.86 2.77 19.03
N LYS A 105 11.10 3.00 18.60
CA LYS A 105 11.46 4.21 17.84
C LYS A 105 11.61 3.84 16.35
N ILE A 106 10.98 4.60 15.49
CA ILE A 106 11.11 4.46 14.04
C ILE A 106 11.64 5.77 13.42
N PRO A 107 12.40 5.69 12.32
CA PRO A 107 12.89 6.88 11.64
C PRO A 107 11.75 7.83 11.24
N GLY A 108 11.92 9.13 11.51
CA GLY A 108 10.94 10.17 11.18
C GLY A 108 9.76 10.30 12.16
N GLN A 109 9.75 9.54 13.25
CA GLN A 109 8.72 9.60 14.28
C GLN A 109 8.61 11.02 14.86
N GLY A 110 7.36 11.52 14.97
CA GLY A 110 7.09 12.85 15.52
C GLY A 110 7.42 14.00 14.55
N ALA A 111 7.71 13.69 13.29
CA ALA A 111 7.84 14.73 12.27
C ALA A 111 6.50 15.48 12.11
N PRO A 112 6.50 16.82 12.08
CA PRO A 112 5.27 17.61 11.99
C PRO A 112 4.60 17.48 10.61
N ASP A 113 5.32 17.03 9.60
CA ASP A 113 4.83 16.87 8.22
C ASP A 113 5.43 15.63 7.56
N TYR A 114 4.56 14.83 6.96
CA TYR A 114 4.95 13.67 6.14
C TYR A 114 5.21 14.05 4.67
N GLY A 115 5.19 15.33 4.33
CA GLY A 115 5.24 15.82 2.96
C GLY A 115 3.91 15.67 2.21
N GLY A 116 3.75 16.42 1.14
CA GLY A 116 2.60 16.32 0.26
C GLY A 116 2.57 15.01 -0.53
N TYR A 117 1.38 14.63 -1.00
CA TYR A 117 1.27 13.54 -1.97
C TYR A 117 1.93 13.92 -3.29
N TYR A 118 2.62 12.94 -3.88
CA TYR A 118 3.22 13.10 -5.20
C TYR A 118 2.16 13.53 -6.23
N LYS A 119 2.45 14.60 -6.94
CA LYS A 119 1.63 15.10 -8.05
C LYS A 119 2.34 14.75 -9.36
N PRO A 120 1.86 13.72 -10.10
CA PRO A 120 2.49 13.36 -11.36
C PRO A 120 2.37 14.49 -12.37
N LYS A 121 3.40 14.68 -13.18
CA LYS A 121 3.41 15.61 -14.30
C LYS A 121 3.29 14.88 -15.62
N GLY A 122 2.64 15.50 -16.59
CA GLY A 122 2.59 15.09 -17.98
C GLY A 122 3.90 15.36 -18.71
N ARG A 123 3.93 15.08 -20.01
CA ARG A 123 5.08 15.39 -20.88
C ARG A 123 5.31 16.90 -21.07
N ASP A 124 4.27 17.66 -20.86
CA ASP A 124 4.20 19.13 -20.88
C ASP A 124 4.57 19.79 -19.54
N GLU A 125 5.09 18.99 -18.58
CA GLU A 125 5.41 19.43 -17.21
C GLU A 125 4.18 19.87 -16.37
N GLU A 126 2.98 19.87 -16.94
CA GLU A 126 1.76 20.21 -16.23
C GLU A 126 1.31 19.09 -15.27
N VAL A 127 0.70 19.47 -14.15
CA VAL A 127 0.19 18.52 -13.16
C VAL A 127 -0.98 17.74 -13.73
N VAL A 128 -0.82 16.42 -13.84
CA VAL A 128 -1.86 15.53 -14.32
C VAL A 128 -2.84 15.21 -13.18
N ASN A 129 -4.14 15.34 -13.45
CA ASN A 129 -5.16 14.87 -12.53
C ASN A 129 -5.20 13.32 -12.56
N PHE A 130 -4.36 12.71 -11.73
CA PHE A 130 -4.23 11.26 -11.68
C PHE A 130 -5.53 10.55 -11.25
N LEU A 131 -6.45 11.24 -10.58
CA LEU A 131 -7.76 10.68 -10.21
C LEU A 131 -8.60 10.37 -11.45
N LYS A 132 -8.44 11.13 -12.53
CA LYS A 132 -9.13 10.90 -13.80
C LYS A 132 -8.49 9.78 -14.66
N ALA A 133 -7.24 9.40 -14.38
CA ALA A 133 -6.58 8.34 -15.13
C ALA A 133 -7.29 6.99 -14.89
N LYS A 134 -7.66 6.32 -15.97
CA LYS A 134 -8.28 4.98 -15.98
C LYS A 134 -7.58 4.14 -17.04
N PRO A 135 -7.59 2.80 -16.91
CA PRO A 135 -7.11 1.95 -17.99
C PRO A 135 -7.96 2.17 -19.24
N VAL A 136 -7.31 2.13 -20.38
CA VAL A 136 -7.95 2.26 -21.71
C VAL A 136 -7.81 0.92 -22.43
N THR A 137 -8.88 0.45 -23.03
CA THR A 137 -8.88 -0.74 -23.88
C THR A 137 -8.51 -0.34 -25.31
N THR A 138 -7.62 -1.11 -25.94
CA THR A 138 -7.21 -0.93 -27.34
C THR A 138 -7.88 -1.95 -28.23
N ASP A 139 -7.73 -1.81 -29.55
CA ASP A 139 -8.26 -2.74 -30.55
C ASP A 139 -7.63 -4.14 -30.48
N ALA A 140 -6.51 -4.29 -29.75
CA ALA A 140 -5.93 -5.61 -29.47
C ALA A 140 -6.74 -6.45 -28.48
N CYS A 141 -7.81 -5.91 -27.90
CA CYS A 141 -8.62 -6.60 -26.92
C CYS A 141 -9.32 -7.84 -27.50
N ILE A 142 -9.11 -8.99 -26.87
CA ILE A 142 -9.74 -10.27 -27.24
C ILE A 142 -10.99 -10.59 -26.39
N ASP A 143 -11.53 -9.65 -25.67
CA ASP A 143 -12.72 -9.78 -24.80
C ASP A 143 -12.66 -10.94 -23.78
N CYS A 144 -11.49 -11.29 -23.29
CA CYS A 144 -11.30 -12.37 -22.33
C CYS A 144 -11.81 -12.07 -20.91
N ARG A 145 -12.18 -10.82 -20.61
CA ARG A 145 -12.75 -10.33 -19.32
C ARG A 145 -11.87 -10.53 -18.09
N ARG A 146 -10.62 -10.90 -18.30
CA ARG A 146 -9.67 -11.12 -17.20
C ARG A 146 -9.48 -9.84 -16.37
N CYS A 147 -9.42 -8.67 -17.03
CA CYS A 147 -9.31 -7.36 -16.39
C CYS A 147 -10.48 -7.06 -15.41
N ALA A 148 -11.71 -7.43 -15.80
CA ALA A 148 -12.88 -7.25 -14.94
C ALA A 148 -12.86 -8.21 -13.74
N LYS A 149 -12.45 -9.47 -13.95
CA LYS A 149 -12.34 -10.49 -12.88
C LYS A 149 -11.30 -10.14 -11.81
N VAL A 150 -10.16 -9.54 -12.21
CA VAL A 150 -9.08 -9.21 -11.27
C VAL A 150 -9.20 -7.82 -10.66
N CYS A 151 -10.21 -7.04 -11.05
CA CYS A 151 -10.41 -5.72 -10.49
C CYS A 151 -10.94 -5.80 -9.04
N PRO A 152 -10.14 -5.43 -8.01
CA PRO A 152 -10.56 -5.55 -6.62
C PRO A 152 -11.70 -4.61 -6.25
N MET A 153 -11.94 -3.59 -7.09
CA MET A 153 -12.99 -2.60 -6.89
C MET A 153 -14.26 -2.87 -7.73
N GLY A 154 -14.27 -3.93 -8.56
CA GLY A 154 -15.36 -4.15 -9.51
C GLY A 154 -15.58 -2.98 -10.47
N ALA A 155 -14.52 -2.15 -10.70
CA ALA A 155 -14.65 -0.92 -11.46
C ALA A 155 -14.78 -1.13 -12.98
N ILE A 156 -14.50 -2.32 -13.47
CA ILE A 156 -14.56 -2.71 -14.90
C ILE A 156 -15.80 -3.58 -15.11
N ARG A 157 -16.64 -3.22 -16.04
CA ARG A 157 -17.85 -3.98 -16.34
C ARG A 157 -17.51 -5.36 -16.88
N GLN A 158 -18.26 -6.38 -16.41
CA GLN A 158 -18.08 -7.78 -16.84
C GLN A 158 -18.61 -8.02 -18.27
N ASP A 159 -19.69 -7.33 -18.63
CA ASP A 159 -20.35 -7.41 -19.93
C ASP A 159 -19.68 -6.50 -20.99
N HIS A 160 -19.01 -5.43 -20.54
CA HIS A 160 -18.29 -4.49 -21.39
C HIS A 160 -16.93 -4.13 -20.77
N PRO A 161 -15.89 -4.98 -20.95
CA PRO A 161 -14.60 -4.79 -20.27
C PRO A 161 -13.80 -3.56 -20.74
N SER A 162 -14.21 -2.91 -21.82
CA SER A 162 -13.70 -1.61 -22.23
C SER A 162 -14.22 -0.45 -21.40
N GLU A 163 -15.28 -0.66 -20.59
CA GLU A 163 -15.90 0.37 -19.80
C GLU A 163 -15.46 0.30 -18.34
N VAL A 164 -14.83 1.38 -17.86
CA VAL A 164 -14.45 1.56 -16.46
C VAL A 164 -15.42 2.54 -15.81
N SER A 165 -16.54 2.02 -15.30
CA SER A 165 -17.62 2.81 -14.71
C SER A 165 -17.41 3.11 -13.23
N GLY A 166 -16.74 2.23 -12.50
CA GLY A 166 -16.53 2.33 -11.06
C GLY A 166 -15.29 3.14 -10.64
N ILE A 167 -15.03 3.11 -9.32
CA ILE A 167 -13.87 3.78 -8.71
C ILE A 167 -12.60 2.99 -9.00
N CYS A 168 -11.69 3.56 -9.77
CA CYS A 168 -10.39 2.99 -10.05
C CYS A 168 -9.35 3.45 -9.03
N ILE A 169 -8.76 2.52 -8.26
CA ILE A 169 -7.69 2.78 -7.28
C ILE A 169 -6.28 2.75 -7.91
N LYS A 170 -6.15 2.62 -9.22
CA LYS A 170 -4.89 2.61 -9.98
C LYS A 170 -3.91 1.50 -9.56
N CYS A 171 -4.42 0.36 -9.11
CA CYS A 171 -3.58 -0.78 -8.68
C CYS A 171 -2.88 -1.50 -9.84
N ASN A 172 -3.28 -1.23 -11.08
CA ASN A 172 -2.72 -1.80 -12.32
C ASN A 172 -2.92 -3.32 -12.49
N ALA A 173 -3.71 -3.98 -11.65
CA ALA A 173 -3.95 -5.42 -11.73
C ALA A 173 -4.52 -5.82 -13.11
N CYS A 174 -5.47 -5.04 -13.64
CA CYS A 174 -6.08 -5.30 -14.97
C CYS A 174 -5.06 -5.23 -16.09
N VAL A 175 -4.12 -4.28 -16.05
CA VAL A 175 -3.07 -4.13 -17.07
C VAL A 175 -2.06 -5.28 -16.98
N LYS A 176 -1.62 -5.63 -15.77
CA LYS A 176 -0.64 -6.72 -15.56
C LYS A 176 -1.17 -8.10 -15.90
N GLN A 177 -2.47 -8.30 -15.80
CA GLN A 177 -3.13 -9.60 -16.10
C GLN A 177 -3.68 -9.66 -17.51
N CYS A 178 -3.58 -8.58 -18.30
CA CYS A 178 -3.97 -8.59 -19.69
C CYS A 178 -3.03 -9.47 -20.51
N PRO A 179 -3.55 -10.39 -21.33
CA PRO A 179 -2.72 -11.29 -22.14
C PRO A 179 -2.21 -10.65 -23.45
N VAL A 180 -2.69 -9.44 -23.78
CA VAL A 180 -2.38 -8.71 -25.03
C VAL A 180 -1.85 -7.32 -24.73
#